data_797f8ed9c1f9378cb5bf4680ff96cbcd
#
_entry.id   797f8ed9c1f9378cb5bf4680ff96cbcd
#
_cell.length_a   1.000
_cell.length_b   1.000
_cell.length_c   1.000
_cell.angle_alpha   90.00
_cell.angle_beta   90.00
_cell.angle_gamma   90.00
#
_symmetry.space_group_name_H-M   'P 1'
#
loop_
_entity.id
_entity.type
_entity.pdbx_description
1 polymer ?
#
loop_
_entity_poly.entity_id
_entity_poly.type
_entity_poly.pdbx_seq_one_letter_code
_entity_poly.pdbx_strand_id
1 'polypeptide(L)' 'MIIGIMGAMPDEVDQLCARLENVTVEPYGGVEYHKGTLAGKQVVVCCAGMGKANAAATTQVLITRFCAEKIIISGIA' A
#
# COMPACT_ATOMS: atom_id res chain seq x y z
N MET A 1 -6.78 -13.57 1.81
CA MET A 1 -7.19 -12.25 1.28
C MET A 1 -6.08 -11.23 1.46
N ILE A 2 -5.75 -10.51 0.41
CA ILE A 2 -4.74 -9.45 0.47
C ILE A 2 -5.45 -8.11 0.46
N ILE A 3 -5.10 -7.26 1.42
CA ILE A 3 -5.68 -5.93 1.55
C ILE A 3 -4.63 -4.90 1.13
N GLY A 4 -4.98 -4.06 0.16
CA GLY A 4 -4.11 -2.97 -0.24
C GLY A 4 -4.48 -1.72 0.51
N ILE A 5 -3.49 -1.05 1.08
CA ILE A 5 -3.69 0.20 1.80
C ILE A 5 -2.86 1.29 1.12
N MET A 6 -3.54 2.32 0.67
CA MET A 6 -2.90 3.48 0.05
C MET A 6 -2.94 4.64 1.02
N GLY A 7 -1.78 5.11 1.42
CA GLY A 7 -1.67 6.26 2.30
C GLY A 7 -1.34 7.50 1.51
N ALA A 8 -1.93 8.62 1.88
CA ALA A 8 -1.65 9.89 1.24
C ALA A 8 -0.41 10.57 1.80
N MET A 9 -0.10 10.30 3.05
CA MET A 9 1.00 10.96 3.75
C MET A 9 2.10 9.95 4.07
N PRO A 10 3.37 10.29 3.80
CA PRO A 10 4.46 9.38 4.13
C PRO A 10 4.51 8.96 5.60
N ASP A 11 4.18 9.87 6.50
CA ASP A 11 4.20 9.57 7.93
C ASP A 11 3.21 8.48 8.30
N GLU A 12 2.02 8.51 7.70
CA GLU A 12 1.01 7.49 7.94
C GLU A 12 1.48 6.14 7.43
N VAL A 13 2.09 6.14 6.24
CA VAL A 13 2.59 4.91 5.64
C VAL A 13 3.70 4.33 6.51
N ASP A 14 4.59 5.16 7.01
CA ASP A 14 5.68 4.72 7.88
C ASP A 14 5.15 4.08 9.15
N GLN A 15 4.13 4.66 9.75
CA GLN A 15 3.53 4.11 10.96
C GLN A 15 2.89 2.75 10.71
N LEU A 16 2.22 2.61 9.57
CA LEU A 16 1.62 1.33 9.21
C LEU A 16 2.70 0.29 8.94
N CYS A 17 3.74 0.67 8.22
CA CYS A 17 4.83 -0.26 7.91
C CYS A 17 5.55 -0.72 9.16
N ALA A 18 5.64 0.13 10.17
CA ALA A 18 6.29 -0.24 11.43
C ALA A 18 5.53 -1.36 12.16
N ARG A 19 4.26 -1.53 11.86
CA ARG A 19 3.44 -2.57 12.47
C ARG A 19 3.40 -3.86 11.68
N LEU A 20 3.92 -3.84 10.46
CA LEU A 20 3.93 -5.02 9.62
C LEU A 20 5.01 -6.00 10.05
N GLU A 21 4.71 -7.29 9.90
CA GLU A 21 5.66 -8.35 10.16
C GLU A 21 6.08 -8.97 8.84
N ASN A 22 7.33 -9.39 8.75
CA ASN A 22 7.89 -10.03 7.55
C ASN A 22 7.76 -9.14 6.33
N VAL A 23 8.17 -7.89 6.47
CA VAL A 23 8.00 -6.88 5.43
C VAL A 23 8.95 -7.14 4.27
N THR A 24 8.41 -7.08 3.06
CA THR A 24 9.18 -7.10 1.82
C THR A 24 8.82 -5.86 1.03
N VAL A 25 9.80 -5.14 0.52
CA VAL A 25 9.58 -3.93 -0.25
C VAL A 25 9.79 -4.23 -1.72
N GLU A 26 8.81 -3.91 -2.55
CA GLU A 26 8.90 -4.08 -4.00
C GLU A 26 8.56 -2.76 -4.68
N PRO A 27 9.49 -2.21 -5.46
CA PRO A 27 9.22 -0.95 -6.15
C PRO A 27 8.61 -1.20 -7.53
N TYR A 28 7.61 -0.42 -7.84
CA TYR A 28 7.00 -0.40 -9.17
C TYR A 28 6.64 1.02 -9.52
N GLY A 29 7.15 1.50 -10.65
CA GLY A 29 6.80 2.82 -11.13
C GLY A 29 7.13 3.97 -10.19
N GLY A 30 8.21 3.84 -9.43
CA GLY A 30 8.62 4.87 -8.50
C GLY A 30 7.89 4.85 -7.16
N VAL A 31 7.03 3.85 -6.95
CA VAL A 31 6.31 3.70 -5.69
C VAL A 31 6.80 2.44 -4.98
N GLU A 32 7.07 2.54 -3.70
CA GLU A 32 7.47 1.38 -2.91
C GLU A 32 6.24 0.73 -2.29
N TYR A 33 6.10 -0.57 -2.53
CA TYR A 33 5.00 -1.35 -1.98
C TYR A 33 5.56 -2.23 -0.86
N HIS A 34 5.05 -2.04 0.33
CA HIS A 34 5.49 -2.76 1.52
C HIS A 34 4.52 -3.88 1.81
N LYS A 35 4.92 -5.09 1.51
CA LYS A 35 4.10 -6.27 1.68
C LYS A 35 4.46 -6.95 2.99
N GLY A 36 3.48 -7.25 3.81
CA GLY A 36 3.73 -7.88 5.10
C GLY A 36 2.46 -8.41 5.72
N THR A 37 2.55 -8.76 6.98
CA THR A 37 1.43 -9.29 7.74
C THR A 37 1.06 -8.31 8.84
N LEU A 38 -0.22 -8.01 8.96
CA LEU A 38 -0.72 -7.14 10.01
C LEU A 38 -1.87 -7.84 10.69
N ALA A 39 -1.70 -8.13 11.98
CA ALA A 39 -2.71 -8.84 12.76
C ALA A 39 -3.16 -10.16 12.11
N GLY A 40 -2.21 -10.88 11.52
CA GLY A 40 -2.50 -12.16 10.87
C GLY A 40 -3.05 -12.05 9.46
N LYS A 41 -3.17 -10.85 8.92
CA LYS A 41 -3.69 -10.64 7.58
C LYS A 41 -2.59 -10.13 6.65
N GLN A 42 -2.66 -10.57 5.40
CA GLN A 42 -1.70 -10.09 4.40
C GLN A 42 -2.11 -8.70 3.92
N VAL A 43 -1.17 -7.79 3.99
CA VAL A 43 -1.41 -6.38 3.68
C VAL A 43 -0.29 -5.86 2.80
N VAL A 44 -0.64 -5.02 1.84
CA VAL A 44 0.34 -4.27 1.05
C VAL A 44 0.08 -2.80 1.28
N VAL A 45 1.08 -2.10 1.79
CA VAL A 45 0.96 -0.69 2.11
C VAL A 45 1.82 0.11 1.15
N CYS A 46 1.29 1.18 0.62
CA CYS A 46 2.03 2.07 -0.27
C CYS A 46 1.58 3.50 -0.08
N CYS A 47 2.45 4.42 -0.47
CA CYS A 47 2.12 5.82 -0.50
C CYS A 47 1.70 6.19 -1.91
N ALA A 48 0.49 6.66 -2.08
CA ALA A 48 -0.03 6.98 -3.41
C ALA A 48 0.63 8.21 -4.03
N GLY A 49 1.35 8.96 -3.25
CA GLY A 49 1.97 10.17 -3.75
C GLY A 49 0.97 11.28 -3.91
N MET A 50 1.38 12.26 -4.67
CA MET A 50 0.59 13.46 -4.87
C MET A 50 0.02 13.46 -6.26
N GLY A 51 -1.25 13.21 -6.40
CA GLY A 51 -1.86 13.30 -7.70
C GLY A 51 -2.77 12.14 -8.01
N LYS A 52 -3.84 12.43 -8.72
CA LYS A 52 -4.88 11.46 -9.04
C LYS A 52 -4.38 10.36 -9.97
N ALA A 53 -3.48 10.72 -10.87
CA ALA A 53 -2.94 9.75 -11.82
C ALA A 53 -2.13 8.68 -11.08
N ASN A 54 -1.39 9.09 -10.07
CA ASN A 54 -0.60 8.15 -9.29
C ASN A 54 -1.50 7.20 -8.50
N ALA A 55 -2.61 7.69 -7.98
CA ALA A 55 -3.54 6.85 -7.23
C ALA A 55 -4.13 5.76 -8.11
N ALA A 56 -4.51 6.09 -9.34
CA ALA A 56 -5.07 5.11 -10.25
C ALA A 56 -4.05 4.05 -10.63
N ALA A 57 -2.82 4.46 -10.93
CA ALA A 57 -1.75 3.53 -11.27
C ALA A 57 -1.41 2.64 -10.09
N THR A 58 -1.37 3.20 -8.90
CA THR A 58 -1.08 2.45 -7.68
C THR A 58 -2.14 1.41 -7.41
N THR A 59 -3.41 1.78 -7.57
CA THR A 59 -4.51 0.84 -7.41
C THR A 59 -4.39 -0.32 -8.39
N GLN A 60 -4.06 -0.01 -9.64
CA GLN A 60 -3.91 -1.04 -10.66
C GLN A 60 -2.80 -2.03 -10.29
N VAL A 61 -1.67 -1.53 -9.79
CA VAL A 61 -0.57 -2.40 -9.37
C VAL A 61 -1.00 -3.28 -8.20
N LEU A 62 -1.71 -2.72 -7.23
CA LEU A 62 -2.19 -3.51 -6.11
C LEU A 62 -3.07 -4.67 -6.56
N ILE A 63 -3.92 -4.41 -7.54
CA ILE A 63 -4.83 -5.44 -8.04
C ILE A 63 -4.10 -6.47 -8.90
N THR A 64 -3.27 -6.02 -9.83
CA THR A 64 -2.66 -6.92 -10.81
C THR A 64 -1.42 -7.62 -10.28
N ARG A 65 -0.58 -6.93 -9.52
CA ARG A 65 0.69 -7.50 -9.05
C ARG A 65 0.53 -8.20 -7.71
N PHE A 66 -0.28 -7.66 -6.83
CA PHE A 66 -0.40 -8.18 -5.47
C PHE A 66 -1.72 -8.91 -5.24
N CYS A 67 -2.60 -8.92 -6.21
CA CYS A 67 -3.89 -9.60 -6.12
C CYS A 67 -4.73 -9.09 -4.93
N ALA A 68 -4.67 -7.80 -4.68
CA ALA A 68 -5.41 -7.21 -3.58
C ALA A 68 -6.91 -7.35 -3.86
N GLU A 69 -7.64 -7.88 -2.89
CA GLU A 69 -9.07 -8.04 -3.02
C GLU A 69 -9.83 -6.86 -2.43
N LYS A 70 -9.18 -6.10 -1.59
CA LYS A 70 -9.78 -4.93 -0.96
C LYS A 70 -8.78 -3.80 -0.96
N ILE A 71 -9.22 -2.61 -1.31
CA ILE A 71 -8.38 -1.43 -1.31
C ILE A 71 -8.90 -0.45 -0.29
N ILE A 72 -8.04 -0.03 0.61
CA ILE A 72 -8.37 0.98 1.61
C ILE A 72 -7.53 2.20 1.31
N ILE A 73 -8.17 3.34 1.14
CA ILE A 73 -7.49 4.60 0.96
C ILE A 73 -7.48 5.31 2.30
N SER A 74 -6.29 5.44 2.86
CA SER A 74 -6.10 6.12 4.13
C SER A 74 -5.51 7.47 3.84
N GLY A 75 -6.09 8.47 4.42
CA GLY A 75 -5.59 9.80 4.21
C GLY A 75 -6.72 10.76 4.43
N ILE A 76 -6.37 11.99 4.61
CA ILE A 76 -7.35 13.00 4.88
C ILE A 76 -7.50 13.86 3.67
N ALA A 77 -8.70 13.98 3.29
CA ALA A 77 -9.02 14.87 2.20
C ALA A 77 -8.75 16.32 2.62
#